data_7dba34cadb7a81e0037ebbfcf206ed84
#
_entry.id   7dba34cadb7a81e0037ebbfcf206ed84
#
_cell.length_a   1.000
_cell.length_b   1.000
_cell.length_c   1.000
_cell.angle_alpha   90.00
_cell.angle_beta   90.00
_cell.angle_gamma   90.00
#
_symmetry.space_group_name_H-M   'P 1'
#
loop_
_entity.id
_entity.type
_entity.pdbx_description
1 polymer ?
#
loop_
_entity_poly.entity_id
_entity_poly.type
_entity_poly.pdbx_seq_one_letter_code
_entity_poly.pdbx_strand_id
1 'polypeptide(L)'
;PGGANTGGLRRLSSAPEAATPAGVYAAGPLEVSLLGEHLYYTLDGTVPTSSSTPYTGPITLDKSASLRAVSLEPGAVPSACSTFSYIIGENHTMDVVSVTSDPDGLFSHDRGILVLGGGSPAYPHNGANFFQDWERYAHVELLPKNGPGGEDPGFSADCGLKVFGGMSRIYEKKSLALNFRDCYGTSSLDYPVFDSRDFGEYDNLILRTSGQDRLLTVMKDAMFTSVLDDAGVGFVQAYRPVVMYLNGDYYGVRYIRERLNADYVASHCGVSADTVDLLQGNRTVNAGSDAAYLELLNFVKTHDMADPGNYRYVTERMNVQSYCDYLISEAYCGNQDSGNIRFFRSPDYDGGRFHWIVYDVDLGFQNAAVPYGFYHILNPDGTGAGNSLSTVLVNRLLKNPEFRATFIERMAYLMQNVFTTDNLIAHIDRFEQILKPEIGRDLDKWGGSSGSWSSRVEGLRTFVRGRQATLEKEVRTSSQLRSILALTDEEIAAVFG
;
A
#
# COMPACT_ATOMS: atom_id res chain seq x y z
N PRO A 1 9.52 37.32 -22.35
CA PRO A 1 8.61 37.34 -21.22
C PRO A 1 8.47 38.79 -20.75
N GLY A 2 7.27 39.39 -20.82
CA GLY A 2 7.04 40.74 -20.33
C GLY A 2 6.32 41.72 -21.28
N GLY A 3 5.96 41.32 -22.49
CA GLY A 3 5.05 42.11 -23.35
C GLY A 3 3.60 41.98 -22.88
N ALA A 4 2.83 43.09 -22.86
CA ALA A 4 1.42 43.02 -22.60
C ALA A 4 0.74 42.08 -23.61
N ASN A 5 -0.04 41.15 -23.13
CA ASN A 5 -0.79 40.20 -23.98
C ASN A 5 -2.00 40.97 -24.60
N THR A 6 -1.76 41.64 -25.72
CA THR A 6 -2.73 42.55 -26.37
C THR A 6 -3.70 41.83 -27.33
N GLY A 7 -3.75 40.52 -27.34
CA GLY A 7 -4.63 39.76 -28.24
C GLY A 7 -5.12 38.44 -27.65
N GLY A 8 -4.93 38.18 -26.33
CA GLY A 8 -5.33 36.97 -25.67
C GLY A 8 -6.85 36.87 -25.44
N LEU A 9 -7.33 35.64 -25.42
CA LEU A 9 -8.70 35.33 -25.00
C LEU A 9 -8.90 35.77 -23.54
N ARG A 10 -10.01 36.46 -23.24
CA ARG A 10 -10.24 37.06 -21.93
C ARG A 10 -11.21 36.30 -21.04
N ARG A 11 -11.82 35.24 -21.56
CA ARG A 11 -12.80 34.41 -20.85
C ARG A 11 -12.39 32.96 -20.90
N LEU A 12 -12.54 32.24 -19.82
CA LEU A 12 -12.46 30.78 -19.73
C LEU A 12 -13.87 30.22 -20.01
N SER A 13 -13.97 29.17 -20.82
CA SER A 13 -15.21 28.41 -20.97
C SER A 13 -15.56 27.71 -19.65
N SER A 14 -16.84 27.59 -19.33
CA SER A 14 -17.30 26.85 -18.15
C SER A 14 -17.04 25.36 -18.32
N ALA A 15 -16.55 24.70 -17.28
CA ALA A 15 -16.35 23.26 -17.32
C ALA A 15 -17.70 22.52 -17.47
N PRO A 16 -17.76 21.45 -18.27
CA PRO A 16 -18.94 20.60 -18.38
C PRO A 16 -19.33 19.97 -17.04
N GLU A 17 -20.64 19.83 -16.80
CA GLU A 17 -21.18 19.10 -15.65
C GLU A 17 -21.98 17.89 -16.15
N ALA A 18 -22.12 16.84 -15.36
CA ALA A 18 -22.98 15.70 -15.67
C ALA A 18 -24.29 15.81 -14.90
N ALA A 19 -25.42 15.84 -15.63
CA ALA A 19 -26.74 15.75 -15.02
C ALA A 19 -27.05 14.34 -14.55
N THR A 20 -26.47 13.33 -15.21
CA THR A 20 -26.49 11.94 -14.75
C THR A 20 -25.25 11.70 -13.87
N PRO A 21 -25.38 11.41 -12.56
CA PRO A 21 -24.24 11.24 -11.68
C PRO A 21 -23.29 10.13 -12.14
N ALA A 22 -21.97 10.31 -11.95
CA ALA A 22 -21.01 9.21 -12.04
C ALA A 22 -21.32 8.13 -10.98
N GLY A 23 -21.04 6.85 -11.28
CA GLY A 23 -21.35 5.80 -10.33
C GLY A 23 -21.41 4.40 -10.90
N VAL A 24 -21.80 3.45 -10.04
CA VAL A 24 -22.02 2.04 -10.38
C VAL A 24 -23.51 1.83 -10.64
N TYR A 25 -23.85 1.28 -11.80
CA TYR A 25 -25.22 1.03 -12.26
C TYR A 25 -25.41 -0.45 -12.55
N ALA A 26 -26.27 -1.12 -11.81
CA ALA A 26 -26.51 -2.56 -11.95
C ALA A 26 -27.16 -2.97 -13.29
N ALA A 27 -27.82 -2.02 -13.97
CA ALA A 27 -28.47 -2.26 -15.25
C ALA A 27 -28.08 -1.21 -16.29
N GLY A 28 -28.06 -1.60 -17.55
CA GLY A 28 -27.86 -0.75 -18.72
C GLY A 28 -28.88 -1.07 -19.82
N PRO A 29 -28.87 -0.30 -20.92
CA PRO A 29 -28.04 0.87 -21.20
C PRO A 29 -28.37 2.08 -20.33
N LEU A 30 -27.39 3.00 -20.16
CA LEU A 30 -27.53 4.22 -19.39
C LEU A 30 -27.52 5.46 -20.31
N GLU A 31 -28.52 6.34 -20.15
CA GLU A 31 -28.57 7.64 -20.81
C GLU A 31 -27.82 8.68 -19.95
N VAL A 32 -26.74 9.21 -20.47
CA VAL A 32 -25.92 10.24 -19.80
C VAL A 32 -26.13 11.59 -20.43
N SER A 33 -26.53 12.57 -19.62
CA SER A 33 -26.73 13.95 -20.05
C SER A 33 -25.65 14.86 -19.45
N LEU A 34 -25.08 15.73 -20.30
CA LEU A 34 -24.13 16.77 -19.93
C LEU A 34 -24.79 18.14 -19.92
N LEU A 35 -24.33 19.02 -19.04
CA LEU A 35 -24.72 20.40 -18.92
C LEU A 35 -23.54 21.28 -19.37
N GLY A 36 -23.85 22.31 -20.17
CA GLY A 36 -22.88 23.25 -20.72
C GLY A 36 -23.15 23.56 -22.19
N GLU A 37 -22.36 24.46 -22.78
CA GLU A 37 -22.45 24.86 -24.17
C GLU A 37 -21.16 24.51 -24.93
N HIS A 38 -21.26 24.27 -26.24
CA HIS A 38 -20.12 23.93 -27.12
C HIS A 38 -19.29 22.75 -26.61
N LEU A 39 -19.97 21.69 -26.13
CA LEU A 39 -19.33 20.53 -25.54
C LEU A 39 -18.82 19.54 -26.60
N TYR A 40 -17.63 18.99 -26.32
CA TYR A 40 -17.04 17.86 -27.05
C TYR A 40 -16.66 16.80 -26.02
N TYR A 41 -16.80 15.52 -26.38
CA TYR A 41 -16.52 14.43 -25.46
C TYR A 41 -15.75 13.27 -26.11
N THR A 42 -15.13 12.43 -25.26
CA THR A 42 -14.51 11.15 -25.58
C THR A 42 -14.92 10.10 -24.56
N LEU A 43 -14.77 8.81 -24.93
CA LEU A 43 -15.08 7.65 -24.07
C LEU A 43 -13.87 6.70 -23.92
N ASP A 44 -12.71 7.06 -24.46
CA ASP A 44 -11.50 6.24 -24.56
C ASP A 44 -10.36 6.71 -23.64
N GLY A 45 -10.63 7.70 -22.78
CA GLY A 45 -9.64 8.29 -21.87
C GLY A 45 -8.81 9.43 -22.48
N THR A 46 -8.93 9.72 -23.79
CA THR A 46 -8.25 10.88 -24.40
C THR A 46 -8.89 12.19 -23.96
N VAL A 47 -8.11 13.29 -23.96
CA VAL A 47 -8.67 14.64 -23.71
C VAL A 47 -9.42 15.09 -24.96
N PRO A 48 -10.70 15.50 -24.86
CA PRO A 48 -11.47 15.94 -25.99
C PRO A 48 -10.88 17.21 -26.65
N THR A 49 -11.00 17.27 -27.98
CA THR A 49 -10.62 18.41 -28.80
C THR A 49 -11.77 18.80 -29.73
N SER A 50 -11.58 19.85 -30.54
CA SER A 50 -12.56 20.23 -31.58
C SER A 50 -12.81 19.19 -32.66
N SER A 51 -11.94 18.15 -32.76
CA SER A 51 -12.13 17.00 -33.64
C SER A 51 -12.79 15.80 -32.96
N SER A 52 -13.04 15.88 -31.65
CA SER A 52 -13.77 14.85 -30.91
C SER A 52 -15.29 14.94 -31.18
N THR A 53 -16.05 14.00 -30.64
CA THR A 53 -17.50 13.95 -30.82
C THR A 53 -18.18 15.17 -30.19
N PRO A 54 -18.92 15.99 -30.98
CA PRO A 54 -19.70 17.06 -30.38
C PRO A 54 -20.90 16.52 -29.60
N TYR A 55 -21.16 17.09 -28.44
CA TYR A 55 -22.34 16.74 -27.66
C TYR A 55 -23.58 17.44 -28.20
N THR A 56 -24.55 16.69 -28.68
CA THR A 56 -25.80 17.20 -29.26
C THR A 56 -27.06 16.74 -28.54
N GLY A 57 -26.89 15.92 -27.47
CA GLY A 57 -27.98 15.37 -26.67
C GLY A 57 -27.51 14.15 -25.86
N PRO A 58 -28.39 13.48 -25.10
CA PRO A 58 -28.01 12.38 -24.24
C PRO A 58 -27.17 11.32 -24.95
N ILE A 59 -26.15 10.82 -24.25
CA ILE A 59 -25.23 9.78 -24.71
C ILE A 59 -25.71 8.44 -24.16
N THR A 60 -26.01 7.48 -25.02
CA THR A 60 -26.34 6.13 -24.60
C THR A 60 -25.05 5.33 -24.37
N LEU A 61 -24.86 4.84 -23.16
CA LEU A 61 -23.75 3.99 -22.78
C LEU A 61 -24.24 2.54 -22.59
N ASP A 62 -23.81 1.64 -23.45
CA ASP A 62 -24.15 0.21 -23.40
C ASP A 62 -23.20 -0.61 -22.50
N LYS A 63 -22.07 -0.03 -22.12
CA LYS A 63 -21.02 -0.63 -21.27
C LYS A 63 -20.34 0.41 -20.42
N SER A 64 -19.59 -0.03 -19.42
CA SER A 64 -18.78 0.86 -18.57
C SER A 64 -17.86 1.75 -19.41
N ALA A 65 -17.75 3.01 -19.02
CA ALA A 65 -16.96 4.02 -19.73
C ALA A 65 -16.49 5.13 -18.78
N SER A 66 -15.35 5.74 -19.13
CA SER A 66 -14.91 7.02 -18.58
C SER A 66 -15.19 8.12 -19.60
N LEU A 67 -16.22 8.90 -19.35
CA LEU A 67 -16.60 10.03 -20.20
C LEU A 67 -15.77 11.25 -19.83
N ARG A 68 -15.04 11.80 -20.79
CA ARG A 68 -14.32 13.06 -20.65
C ARG A 68 -14.98 14.12 -21.52
N ALA A 69 -15.13 15.34 -21.01
CA ALA A 69 -15.78 16.42 -21.73
C ALA A 69 -15.07 17.76 -21.53
N VAL A 70 -15.07 18.59 -22.57
CA VAL A 70 -14.57 19.97 -22.55
C VAL A 70 -15.60 20.90 -23.22
N SER A 71 -15.62 22.15 -22.80
CA SER A 71 -16.32 23.23 -23.51
C SER A 71 -15.32 24.03 -24.35
N LEU A 72 -15.62 24.21 -25.64
CA LEU A 72 -14.81 24.95 -26.61
C LEU A 72 -15.60 26.14 -27.17
N GLU A 73 -15.92 27.10 -26.31
CA GLU A 73 -16.70 28.28 -26.72
C GLU A 73 -15.90 29.22 -27.66
N PRO A 74 -16.49 29.69 -28.74
CA PRO A 74 -15.83 30.62 -29.63
C PRO A 74 -15.37 31.91 -28.93
N GLY A 75 -14.08 32.23 -29.09
CA GLY A 75 -13.49 33.44 -28.48
C GLY A 75 -13.18 33.29 -26.98
N ALA A 76 -13.24 32.10 -26.43
CA ALA A 76 -12.84 31.78 -25.06
C ALA A 76 -11.67 30.78 -25.04
N VAL A 77 -10.96 30.72 -23.90
CA VAL A 77 -10.00 29.64 -23.61
C VAL A 77 -10.83 28.38 -23.34
N PRO A 78 -10.41 27.18 -23.84
CA PRO A 78 -11.06 25.93 -23.49
C PRO A 78 -11.24 25.74 -21.99
N SER A 79 -12.32 25.10 -21.58
CA SER A 79 -12.54 24.75 -20.18
C SER A 79 -11.49 23.75 -19.66
N ALA A 80 -11.43 23.57 -18.35
CA ALA A 80 -10.88 22.35 -17.78
C ALA A 80 -11.64 21.12 -18.34
N CYS A 81 -10.96 19.97 -18.41
CA CYS A 81 -11.58 18.72 -18.82
C CYS A 81 -12.31 18.11 -17.60
N SER A 82 -13.62 17.94 -17.70
CA SER A 82 -14.37 17.16 -16.71
C SER A 82 -14.34 15.66 -17.06
N THR A 83 -14.27 14.82 -16.04
CA THR A 83 -14.25 13.35 -16.19
C THR A 83 -15.33 12.75 -15.31
N PHE A 84 -16.08 11.78 -15.85
CA PHE A 84 -17.18 11.09 -15.16
C PHE A 84 -17.11 9.61 -15.51
N SER A 85 -17.10 8.74 -14.49
CA SER A 85 -17.05 7.30 -14.71
C SER A 85 -18.41 6.65 -14.49
N TYR A 86 -18.82 5.84 -15.44
CA TYR A 86 -20.06 5.07 -15.40
C TYR A 86 -19.72 3.58 -15.50
N ILE A 87 -19.98 2.83 -14.44
CA ILE A 87 -19.76 1.39 -14.37
C ILE A 87 -21.12 0.74 -14.53
N ILE A 88 -21.35 0.05 -15.66
CA ILE A 88 -22.67 -0.34 -16.13
C ILE A 88 -22.81 -1.87 -16.22
N GLY A 89 -23.96 -2.39 -15.78
CA GLY A 89 -24.25 -3.81 -15.81
C GLY A 89 -23.43 -4.64 -14.81
N GLU A 90 -22.94 -4.01 -13.77
CA GLU A 90 -22.06 -4.61 -12.75
C GLU A 90 -22.72 -4.55 -11.36
N ASN A 91 -22.50 -5.62 -10.58
CA ASN A 91 -22.97 -5.73 -9.19
C ASN A 91 -21.77 -6.01 -8.29
N HIS A 92 -20.90 -5.03 -8.14
CA HIS A 92 -19.73 -5.16 -7.29
C HIS A 92 -20.10 -5.21 -5.81
N THR A 93 -19.42 -6.05 -5.06
CA THR A 93 -19.57 -6.15 -3.59
C THR A 93 -18.58 -5.25 -2.83
N MET A 94 -17.63 -4.68 -3.55
CA MET A 94 -16.67 -3.68 -3.09
C MET A 94 -16.90 -2.37 -3.83
N ASP A 95 -16.43 -1.25 -3.23
CA ASP A 95 -16.40 0.03 -3.91
C ASP A 95 -15.50 -0.04 -5.14
N VAL A 96 -15.76 0.85 -6.10
CA VAL A 96 -15.01 0.91 -7.35
C VAL A 96 -14.10 2.13 -7.33
N VAL A 97 -12.82 1.94 -7.64
CA VAL A 97 -11.91 3.02 -8.01
C VAL A 97 -11.80 3.08 -9.53
N SER A 98 -12.26 4.15 -10.12
CA SER A 98 -12.07 4.44 -11.54
C SER A 98 -10.91 5.41 -11.73
N VAL A 99 -9.94 5.01 -12.55
CA VAL A 99 -8.80 5.84 -12.94
C VAL A 99 -8.88 6.13 -14.43
N THR A 100 -8.88 7.40 -14.79
CA THR A 100 -8.91 7.85 -16.18
C THR A 100 -7.66 8.64 -16.50
N SER A 101 -6.93 8.22 -17.53
CA SER A 101 -5.70 8.88 -17.99
C SER A 101 -5.54 8.70 -19.49
N ASP A 102 -4.80 9.58 -20.13
CA ASP A 102 -4.53 9.51 -21.56
C ASP A 102 -3.88 8.18 -21.94
N PRO A 103 -4.48 7.40 -22.89
CA PRO A 103 -3.94 6.11 -23.31
C PRO A 103 -2.50 6.17 -23.87
N ASP A 104 -2.08 7.27 -24.49
CA ASP A 104 -0.70 7.44 -24.94
C ASP A 104 0.27 7.44 -23.74
N GLY A 105 -0.09 8.14 -22.66
CA GLY A 105 0.69 8.15 -21.42
C GLY A 105 0.71 6.82 -20.67
N LEU A 106 -0.24 5.93 -20.93
CA LEU A 106 -0.35 4.61 -20.28
C LEU A 106 0.31 3.51 -21.10
N PHE A 107 0.06 3.46 -22.44
CA PHE A 107 0.29 2.27 -23.25
C PHE A 107 1.17 2.49 -24.47
N SER A 108 1.50 3.73 -24.86
CA SER A 108 2.38 3.95 -26.02
C SER A 108 3.79 3.41 -25.76
N HIS A 109 4.47 2.97 -26.82
CA HIS A 109 5.83 2.46 -26.74
C HIS A 109 6.79 3.45 -26.08
N ASP A 110 6.72 4.73 -26.44
CA ASP A 110 7.72 5.73 -26.07
C ASP A 110 7.42 6.40 -24.72
N ARG A 111 6.14 6.51 -24.33
CA ARG A 111 5.69 7.31 -23.18
C ARG A 111 4.84 6.55 -22.18
N GLY A 112 4.34 5.37 -22.55
CA GLY A 112 3.42 4.59 -21.75
C GLY A 112 4.11 4.05 -20.49
N ILE A 113 3.56 4.38 -19.32
CA ILE A 113 4.14 3.95 -18.03
C ILE A 113 3.87 2.48 -17.70
N LEU A 114 2.92 1.83 -18.37
CA LEU A 114 2.53 0.44 -18.07
C LEU A 114 3.22 -0.61 -18.94
N VAL A 115 4.02 -0.18 -19.92
CA VAL A 115 4.61 -1.05 -20.94
C VAL A 115 6.12 -1.18 -20.82
N LEU A 116 6.68 -2.15 -21.53
CA LEU A 116 8.13 -2.35 -21.61
C LEU A 116 8.83 -1.18 -22.32
N GLY A 117 8.18 -0.60 -23.35
CA GLY A 117 8.78 0.43 -24.19
C GLY A 117 10.08 -0.03 -24.84
N GLY A 118 11.10 0.83 -24.81
CA GLY A 118 12.44 0.53 -25.31
C GLY A 118 13.32 -0.30 -24.37
N GLY A 119 12.76 -0.80 -23.24
CA GLY A 119 13.50 -1.62 -22.29
C GLY A 119 13.89 -3.00 -22.80
N SER A 120 14.81 -3.66 -22.11
CA SER A 120 15.25 -5.02 -22.45
C SER A 120 14.09 -6.02 -22.29
N PRO A 121 13.84 -6.90 -23.28
CA PRO A 121 12.87 -7.99 -23.12
C PRO A 121 13.36 -9.08 -22.16
N ALA A 122 14.66 -9.13 -21.86
CA ALA A 122 15.23 -10.07 -20.92
C ALA A 122 15.05 -9.58 -19.47
N TYR A 123 14.74 -10.51 -18.56
CA TYR A 123 14.69 -10.21 -17.12
C TYR A 123 16.04 -9.62 -16.66
N PRO A 124 16.06 -8.57 -15.82
CA PRO A 124 14.95 -7.92 -15.14
C PRO A 124 14.30 -6.74 -15.90
N HIS A 125 14.36 -6.69 -17.23
CA HIS A 125 13.76 -5.66 -18.08
C HIS A 125 14.38 -4.27 -17.91
N ASN A 126 15.71 -4.21 -17.84
CA ASN A 126 16.44 -2.95 -17.65
C ASN A 126 16.03 -1.91 -18.70
N GLY A 127 15.80 -0.68 -18.25
CA GLY A 127 15.39 0.43 -19.10
C GLY A 127 13.91 0.45 -19.47
N ALA A 128 13.09 -0.49 -18.96
CA ALA A 128 11.65 -0.50 -19.23
C ALA A 128 10.97 0.78 -18.75
N ASN A 129 9.92 1.19 -19.47
CA ASN A 129 9.15 2.38 -19.13
C ASN A 129 8.54 2.28 -17.74
N PHE A 130 8.07 1.11 -17.32
CA PHE A 130 7.50 0.90 -15.99
C PHE A 130 8.53 1.02 -14.83
N PHE A 131 9.84 1.09 -15.13
CA PHE A 131 10.89 1.39 -14.15
C PHE A 131 11.26 2.87 -14.09
N GLN A 132 10.80 3.66 -15.08
CA GLN A 132 11.07 5.10 -15.08
C GLN A 132 10.30 5.81 -13.96
N ASP A 133 10.84 6.93 -13.53
CA ASP A 133 10.21 7.80 -12.53
C ASP A 133 9.22 8.78 -13.20
N TRP A 134 8.36 8.22 -14.07
CA TRP A 134 7.39 9.01 -14.82
C TRP A 134 6.05 9.06 -14.12
N GLU A 135 5.47 10.23 -14.14
CA GLU A 135 4.14 10.50 -13.65
C GLU A 135 3.25 11.00 -14.80
N ARG A 136 1.98 10.60 -14.82
CA ARG A 136 1.00 11.00 -15.81
C ARG A 136 -0.19 11.63 -15.12
N TYR A 137 -0.76 12.66 -15.72
CA TYR A 137 -2.03 13.18 -15.27
C TYR A 137 -3.09 12.08 -15.31
N ALA A 138 -3.88 11.99 -14.27
CA ALA A 138 -5.04 11.13 -14.18
C ALA A 138 -6.15 11.79 -13.37
N HIS A 139 -7.36 11.37 -13.63
CA HIS A 139 -8.52 11.62 -12.79
C HIS A 139 -8.88 10.33 -12.07
N VAL A 140 -9.15 10.42 -10.78
CA VAL A 140 -9.52 9.25 -9.95
C VAL A 140 -10.85 9.53 -9.26
N GLU A 141 -11.74 8.54 -9.31
CA GLU A 141 -13.02 8.55 -8.61
C GLU A 141 -13.14 7.30 -7.73
N LEU A 142 -13.58 7.48 -6.49
CA LEU A 142 -14.10 6.39 -5.67
C LEU A 142 -15.62 6.39 -5.80
N LEU A 143 -16.14 5.35 -6.41
CA LEU A 143 -17.57 5.14 -6.65
C LEU A 143 -18.10 4.10 -5.66
N PRO A 144 -19.01 4.48 -4.73
CA PRO A 144 -19.57 3.53 -3.79
C PRO A 144 -20.36 2.41 -4.50
N LYS A 145 -20.20 1.19 -4.02
CA LYS A 145 -20.84 -0.02 -4.58
C LYS A 145 -22.36 0.02 -4.66
N ASN A 146 -22.98 0.80 -3.78
CA ASN A 146 -24.45 0.93 -3.73
C ASN A 146 -25.01 1.92 -4.75
N GLY A 147 -24.18 2.42 -5.65
CA GLY A 147 -24.55 3.37 -6.68
C GLY A 147 -24.61 4.84 -6.19
N PRO A 148 -24.88 5.78 -7.10
CA PRO A 148 -24.94 7.18 -6.77
C PRO A 148 -26.14 7.52 -5.88
N GLY A 149 -25.95 8.50 -4.96
CA GLY A 149 -27.00 8.99 -4.06
C GLY A 149 -27.07 8.26 -2.71
N GLY A 150 -26.10 7.41 -2.38
CA GLY A 150 -25.93 6.84 -1.04
C GLY A 150 -25.42 7.86 0.00
N GLU A 151 -25.27 7.44 1.25
CA GLU A 151 -24.71 8.27 2.34
C GLU A 151 -23.26 8.66 2.09
N ASP A 152 -22.46 7.74 1.53
CA ASP A 152 -21.08 7.99 1.11
C ASP A 152 -21.08 8.48 -0.33
N PRO A 153 -20.67 9.74 -0.59
CA PRO A 153 -20.59 10.28 -1.95
C PRO A 153 -19.37 9.74 -2.73
N GLY A 154 -18.42 9.07 -2.06
CA GLY A 154 -17.11 8.80 -2.60
C GLY A 154 -16.28 10.08 -2.78
N PHE A 155 -15.27 10.01 -3.64
CA PHE A 155 -14.48 11.18 -4.01
C PHE A 155 -14.17 11.21 -5.51
N SER A 156 -13.86 12.42 -5.99
CA SER A 156 -13.43 12.69 -7.36
C SER A 156 -12.30 13.72 -7.31
N ALA A 157 -11.12 13.38 -7.85
CA ALA A 157 -9.93 14.23 -7.76
C ALA A 157 -8.98 14.01 -8.94
N ASP A 158 -8.24 15.07 -9.27
CA ASP A 158 -7.14 15.02 -10.22
C ASP A 158 -5.82 14.70 -9.51
N CYS A 159 -4.99 13.86 -10.12
CA CYS A 159 -3.75 13.42 -9.51
C CYS A 159 -2.68 13.07 -10.55
N GLY A 160 -1.45 12.88 -10.07
CA GLY A 160 -0.39 12.24 -10.81
C GLY A 160 -0.42 10.73 -10.62
N LEU A 161 -0.50 9.98 -11.72
CA LEU A 161 -0.48 8.52 -11.74
C LEU A 161 0.92 8.01 -12.05
N LYS A 162 1.42 7.09 -11.21
CA LYS A 162 2.75 6.51 -11.36
C LYS A 162 2.74 5.01 -11.06
N VAL A 163 3.60 4.23 -11.73
CA VAL A 163 3.79 2.83 -11.37
C VAL A 163 4.52 2.74 -10.03
N PHE A 164 3.97 1.95 -9.11
CA PHE A 164 4.50 1.80 -7.76
C PHE A 164 5.13 0.42 -7.55
N GLY A 165 6.15 0.37 -6.68
CA GLY A 165 6.86 -0.84 -6.26
C GLY A 165 8.33 -0.86 -6.68
N GLY A 166 9.03 -1.90 -6.27
CA GLY A 166 10.39 -2.22 -6.70
C GLY A 166 10.37 -3.17 -7.91
N MET A 167 10.84 -4.41 -7.72
CA MET A 167 10.82 -5.44 -8.75
C MET A 167 9.40 -5.87 -9.17
N SER A 168 8.39 -5.69 -8.33
CA SER A 168 6.98 -5.99 -8.68
C SER A 168 6.45 -5.17 -9.86
N ARG A 169 7.12 -4.11 -10.28
CA ARG A 169 6.79 -3.34 -11.51
C ARG A 169 6.88 -4.18 -12.80
N ILE A 170 7.62 -5.29 -12.80
CA ILE A 170 7.71 -6.20 -13.96
C ILE A 170 6.40 -6.95 -14.22
N TYR A 171 5.55 -7.13 -13.21
CA TYR A 171 4.30 -7.87 -13.35
C TYR A 171 3.31 -7.11 -14.22
N GLU A 172 2.45 -7.84 -14.97
CA GLU A 172 1.37 -7.22 -15.74
C GLU A 172 0.38 -6.48 -14.83
N LYS A 173 -0.03 -7.12 -13.74
CA LYS A 173 -0.85 -6.52 -12.68
C LYS A 173 0.02 -5.61 -11.81
N LYS A 174 0.19 -4.35 -12.24
CA LYS A 174 1.02 -3.36 -11.55
C LYS A 174 0.27 -2.66 -10.42
N SER A 175 0.99 -2.35 -9.34
CA SER A 175 0.53 -1.37 -8.35
C SER A 175 0.77 0.04 -8.86
N LEU A 176 -0.12 0.97 -8.50
CA LEU A 176 -0.09 2.36 -8.94
C LEU A 176 -0.07 3.28 -7.72
N ALA A 177 0.63 4.40 -7.81
CA ALA A 177 0.56 5.49 -6.86
C ALA A 177 -0.28 6.62 -7.44
N LEU A 178 -1.13 7.19 -6.61
CA LEU A 178 -1.88 8.40 -6.83
C LEU A 178 -1.20 9.51 -6.02
N ASN A 179 -0.72 10.56 -6.68
CA ASN A 179 -0.06 11.69 -6.02
C ASN A 179 -0.90 12.94 -6.22
N PHE A 180 -1.46 13.47 -5.15
CA PHE A 180 -2.23 14.71 -5.17
C PHE A 180 -1.25 15.88 -5.07
N ARG A 181 -1.40 16.89 -5.94
CA ARG A 181 -0.53 18.05 -6.03
C ARG A 181 -1.23 19.22 -6.69
N ASP A 182 -0.90 20.43 -6.27
CA ASP A 182 -1.43 21.68 -6.84
C ASP A 182 -1.36 21.73 -8.37
N CYS A 183 -0.30 21.18 -8.97
CA CYS A 183 -0.14 21.17 -10.42
C CYS A 183 -1.19 20.34 -11.17
N TYR A 184 -1.90 19.47 -10.46
CA TYR A 184 -3.04 18.70 -10.97
C TYR A 184 -4.38 19.30 -10.58
N GLY A 185 -4.41 20.30 -9.69
CA GLY A 185 -5.63 20.97 -9.24
C GLY A 185 -6.14 20.48 -7.87
N THR A 186 -5.50 19.45 -7.29
CA THR A 186 -5.83 18.90 -5.97
C THR A 186 -4.53 18.76 -5.19
N SER A 187 -4.31 19.64 -4.19
CA SER A 187 -3.08 19.62 -3.36
C SER A 187 -3.01 18.41 -2.46
N SER A 188 -4.14 18.04 -1.86
CA SER A 188 -4.34 16.85 -1.04
C SER A 188 -5.77 16.34 -1.22
N LEU A 189 -6.01 15.06 -1.01
CA LEU A 189 -7.34 14.47 -0.98
C LEU A 189 -7.91 14.63 0.43
N ASP A 190 -9.03 15.35 0.56
CA ASP A 190 -9.80 15.45 1.81
C ASP A 190 -11.00 14.50 1.75
N TYR A 191 -10.78 13.27 2.23
CA TYR A 191 -11.80 12.22 2.28
C TYR A 191 -11.37 11.10 3.24
N PRO A 192 -12.23 10.59 4.15
CA PRO A 192 -11.91 9.52 5.08
C PRO A 192 -11.82 8.16 4.37
N VAL A 193 -10.68 7.92 3.72
CA VAL A 193 -10.46 6.71 2.89
C VAL A 193 -10.52 5.43 3.71
N PHE A 194 -10.06 5.46 4.98
CA PHE A 194 -9.90 4.29 5.83
C PHE A 194 -10.68 4.44 7.13
N ASP A 195 -11.54 3.48 7.42
CA ASP A 195 -12.35 3.46 8.66
C ASP A 195 -11.49 3.34 9.93
N SER A 196 -10.26 2.82 9.81
CA SER A 196 -9.31 2.65 10.93
C SER A 196 -8.43 3.87 11.18
N ARG A 197 -8.71 5.01 10.53
CA ARG A 197 -7.95 6.25 10.71
C ARG A 197 -8.87 7.37 11.20
N ASP A 198 -8.35 8.22 12.08
CA ASP A 198 -9.02 9.40 12.62
C ASP A 198 -8.70 10.69 11.85
N PHE A 199 -7.98 10.56 10.74
CA PHE A 199 -7.67 11.63 9.79
C PHE A 199 -8.16 11.26 8.39
N GLY A 200 -8.42 12.27 7.54
CA GLY A 200 -8.97 12.09 6.19
C GLY A 200 -8.22 12.84 5.10
N GLU A 201 -7.06 13.44 5.40
CA GLU A 201 -6.27 14.17 4.41
C GLU A 201 -5.07 13.35 3.94
N TYR A 202 -4.91 13.23 2.61
CA TYR A 202 -3.86 12.39 2.00
C TYR A 202 -3.21 13.11 0.81
N ASP A 203 -1.88 13.28 0.85
CA ASP A 203 -1.09 13.78 -0.29
C ASP A 203 -0.87 12.70 -1.34
N ASN A 204 -1.03 11.44 -0.96
CA ASN A 204 -0.84 10.31 -1.86
C ASN A 204 -1.47 9.03 -1.31
N LEU A 205 -1.86 8.13 -2.24
CA LEU A 205 -2.39 6.81 -1.95
C LEU A 205 -1.77 5.79 -2.89
N ILE A 206 -1.89 4.51 -2.57
CA ILE A 206 -1.43 3.40 -3.42
C ILE A 206 -2.61 2.49 -3.75
N LEU A 207 -2.76 2.14 -5.03
CA LEU A 207 -3.61 1.05 -5.50
C LEU A 207 -2.74 -0.22 -5.59
N ARG A 208 -2.65 -0.97 -4.50
CA ARG A 208 -1.73 -2.11 -4.34
C ARG A 208 -2.34 -3.41 -4.87
N THR A 209 -1.51 -4.25 -5.49
CA THR A 209 -1.89 -5.53 -6.09
C THR A 209 -1.59 -6.76 -5.22
N SER A 210 -1.13 -6.59 -3.99
CA SER A 210 -0.62 -7.67 -3.11
C SER A 210 0.69 -8.33 -3.59
N GLY A 211 1.50 -7.64 -4.39
CA GLY A 211 2.86 -8.04 -4.74
C GLY A 211 3.02 -9.49 -5.19
N GLN A 212 3.77 -10.29 -4.45
CA GLN A 212 4.00 -11.70 -4.74
C GLN A 212 2.76 -12.58 -4.53
N ASP A 213 1.83 -12.14 -3.68
CA ASP A 213 0.56 -12.83 -3.45
C ASP A 213 -0.53 -12.51 -4.50
N ARG A 214 -0.26 -11.63 -5.48
CA ARG A 214 -1.22 -11.08 -6.46
C ARG A 214 -2.02 -12.09 -7.29
N LEU A 215 -1.50 -13.30 -7.46
CA LEU A 215 -2.15 -14.41 -8.19
C LEU A 215 -2.41 -15.63 -7.29
N LEU A 216 -2.24 -15.46 -5.98
CA LEU A 216 -2.40 -16.53 -4.99
C LEU A 216 -3.64 -16.30 -4.14
N THR A 217 -3.50 -15.68 -2.98
CA THR A 217 -4.63 -15.37 -2.09
C THR A 217 -5.10 -13.93 -2.20
N VAL A 218 -4.25 -13.03 -2.64
CA VAL A 218 -4.48 -11.58 -2.81
C VAL A 218 -4.79 -10.87 -1.48
N MET A 219 -4.48 -11.47 -0.32
CA MET A 219 -4.86 -10.90 0.98
C MET A 219 -3.73 -10.82 2.02
N LYS A 220 -2.62 -11.56 1.87
CA LYS A 220 -1.66 -11.79 2.96
C LYS A 220 -1.19 -10.53 3.68
N ASP A 221 -0.69 -9.55 2.93
CA ASP A 221 -0.16 -8.30 3.51
C ASP A 221 -1.28 -7.48 4.20
N ALA A 222 -2.40 -7.23 3.51
CA ALA A 222 -3.51 -6.49 4.07
C ALA A 222 -4.16 -7.21 5.26
N MET A 223 -4.30 -8.52 5.19
CA MET A 223 -4.83 -9.34 6.27
C MET A 223 -3.95 -9.30 7.51
N PHE A 224 -2.64 -9.50 7.37
CA PHE A 224 -1.75 -9.52 8.53
C PHE A 224 -1.56 -8.13 9.16
N THR A 225 -1.42 -7.08 8.32
CA THR A 225 -1.37 -5.71 8.85
C THR A 225 -2.67 -5.31 9.55
N SER A 226 -3.83 -5.84 9.12
CA SER A 226 -5.10 -5.59 9.82
C SER A 226 -5.17 -6.24 11.21
N VAL A 227 -4.52 -7.40 11.41
CA VAL A 227 -4.41 -8.03 12.73
C VAL A 227 -3.66 -7.13 13.71
N LEU A 228 -2.57 -6.51 13.24
CA LEU A 228 -1.76 -5.59 14.04
C LEU A 228 -2.49 -4.25 14.28
N ASP A 229 -3.16 -3.71 13.27
CA ASP A 229 -3.94 -2.47 13.33
C ASP A 229 -5.08 -2.59 14.36
N ASP A 230 -5.89 -3.65 14.24
CA ASP A 230 -7.01 -3.93 15.16
C ASP A 230 -6.53 -4.16 16.62
N ALA A 231 -5.30 -4.64 16.81
CA ALA A 231 -4.69 -4.81 18.13
C ALA A 231 -3.94 -3.56 18.64
N GLY A 232 -3.84 -2.50 17.86
CA GLY A 232 -3.06 -1.30 18.19
C GLY A 232 -1.56 -1.58 18.34
N VAL A 233 -1.02 -2.51 17.57
CA VAL A 233 0.38 -2.96 17.65
C VAL A 233 1.21 -2.36 16.51
N GLY A 234 2.14 -1.49 16.88
CA GLY A 234 3.11 -0.89 15.97
C GLY A 234 2.50 0.06 14.93
N PHE A 235 3.27 0.37 13.90
CA PHE A 235 2.84 1.15 12.75
C PHE A 235 2.62 0.22 11.57
N VAL A 236 1.47 0.35 10.92
CA VAL A 236 1.06 -0.45 9.76
C VAL A 236 0.28 0.41 8.76
N GLN A 237 0.19 -0.05 7.52
CA GLN A 237 -0.63 0.60 6.51
C GLN A 237 -2.10 0.18 6.65
N ALA A 238 -3.02 1.13 6.66
CA ALA A 238 -4.44 0.86 6.49
C ALA A 238 -4.74 0.26 5.10
N TYR A 239 -5.93 -0.32 4.94
CA TYR A 239 -6.37 -0.92 3.69
C TYR A 239 -7.86 -0.66 3.43
N ARG A 240 -8.20 -0.49 2.15
CA ARG A 240 -9.60 -0.55 1.66
C ARG A 240 -9.60 -1.39 0.38
N PRO A 241 -10.28 -2.56 0.36
CA PRO A 241 -10.39 -3.37 -0.84
C PRO A 241 -11.34 -2.73 -1.83
N VAL A 242 -10.95 -2.69 -3.10
CA VAL A 242 -11.72 -2.07 -4.19
C VAL A 242 -11.60 -2.86 -5.48
N VAL A 243 -12.58 -2.71 -6.35
CA VAL A 243 -12.47 -3.08 -7.76
C VAL A 243 -11.97 -1.87 -8.53
N MET A 244 -10.93 -2.04 -9.33
CA MET A 244 -10.36 -0.96 -10.14
C MET A 244 -10.84 -1.05 -11.58
N TYR A 245 -11.17 0.10 -12.15
CA TYR A 245 -11.35 0.33 -13.58
C TYR A 245 -10.28 1.30 -14.09
N LEU A 246 -9.81 1.09 -15.32
CA LEU A 246 -8.87 1.97 -16.01
C LEU A 246 -9.46 2.37 -17.36
N ASN A 247 -9.72 3.66 -17.55
CA ASN A 247 -10.40 4.19 -18.74
C ASN A 247 -11.73 3.49 -19.07
N GLY A 248 -12.51 3.12 -18.05
CA GLY A 248 -13.78 2.40 -18.20
C GLY A 248 -13.66 0.88 -18.33
N ASP A 249 -12.47 0.33 -18.48
CA ASP A 249 -12.25 -1.12 -18.56
C ASP A 249 -11.95 -1.71 -17.16
N TYR A 250 -12.57 -2.85 -16.85
CA TYR A 250 -12.27 -3.59 -15.62
C TYR A 250 -10.77 -3.90 -15.51
N TYR A 251 -10.16 -3.50 -14.39
CA TYR A 251 -8.71 -3.65 -14.17
C TYR A 251 -8.34 -4.51 -12.96
N GLY A 252 -9.35 -5.12 -12.32
CA GLY A 252 -9.19 -6.12 -11.26
C GLY A 252 -9.20 -5.57 -9.85
N VAL A 253 -9.06 -6.47 -8.88
CA VAL A 253 -9.07 -6.15 -7.45
C VAL A 253 -7.77 -5.46 -7.04
N ARG A 254 -7.91 -4.42 -6.20
CA ARG A 254 -6.81 -3.66 -5.58
C ARG A 254 -7.13 -3.39 -4.13
N TYR A 255 -6.09 -2.98 -3.39
CA TYR A 255 -6.24 -2.33 -2.09
C TYR A 255 -5.81 -0.89 -2.21
N ILE A 256 -6.68 0.05 -1.82
CA ILE A 256 -6.18 1.38 -1.48
C ILE A 256 -5.36 1.22 -0.21
N ARG A 257 -4.14 1.73 -0.20
CA ARG A 257 -3.22 1.69 0.95
C ARG A 257 -2.61 3.07 1.15
N GLU A 258 -2.25 3.37 2.39
CA GLU A 258 -1.37 4.50 2.70
C GLU A 258 -0.01 4.30 2.03
N ARG A 259 0.66 5.37 1.66
CA ARG A 259 2.03 5.32 1.18
C ARG A 259 2.98 5.60 2.33
N LEU A 260 3.90 4.68 2.59
CA LEU A 260 4.92 4.85 3.63
C LEU A 260 5.98 5.87 3.19
N ASN A 261 5.76 7.13 3.48
CA ASN A 261 6.64 8.27 3.23
C ASN A 261 6.62 9.23 4.44
N ALA A 262 7.19 10.42 4.32
CA ALA A 262 7.19 11.39 5.43
C ALA A 262 5.78 11.84 5.81
N ASP A 263 4.86 11.98 4.84
CA ASP A 263 3.47 12.40 5.07
C ASP A 263 2.71 11.36 5.91
N TYR A 264 2.94 10.06 5.66
CA TYR A 264 2.42 8.97 6.49
C TYR A 264 2.80 9.16 7.97
N VAL A 265 4.09 9.41 8.23
CA VAL A 265 4.56 9.62 9.60
C VAL A 265 3.97 10.91 10.19
N ALA A 266 3.89 11.97 9.40
CA ALA A 266 3.31 13.24 9.81
C ALA A 266 1.85 13.07 10.27
N SER A 267 1.02 12.40 9.47
CA SER A 267 -0.40 12.16 9.79
C SER A 267 -0.59 11.26 11.01
N HIS A 268 0.21 10.19 11.12
CA HIS A 268 0.12 9.24 12.25
C HIS A 268 0.65 9.78 13.58
N CYS A 269 1.64 10.70 13.53
CA CYS A 269 2.34 11.17 14.71
C CYS A 269 1.99 12.63 15.07
N GLY A 270 1.25 13.35 14.23
CA GLY A 270 0.92 14.76 14.43
C GLY A 270 2.13 15.68 14.35
N VAL A 271 3.10 15.39 13.45
CA VAL A 271 4.33 16.16 13.28
C VAL A 271 4.45 16.74 11.86
N SER A 272 5.40 17.64 11.63
CA SER A 272 5.71 18.08 10.27
C SER A 272 6.49 17.01 9.50
N ALA A 273 6.11 16.75 8.24
CA ALA A 273 6.83 15.86 7.34
C ALA A 273 8.31 16.25 7.17
N ASP A 274 8.63 17.53 7.27
CA ASP A 274 10.01 18.06 7.17
C ASP A 274 10.92 17.65 8.34
N THR A 275 10.34 17.21 9.47
CA THR A 275 11.09 16.77 10.65
C THR A 275 11.33 15.26 10.68
N VAL A 276 10.83 14.54 9.68
CA VAL A 276 10.85 13.07 9.66
C VAL A 276 12.14 12.53 9.04
N ASP A 277 12.85 11.71 9.79
CA ASP A 277 13.84 10.78 9.23
C ASP A 277 13.15 9.45 8.95
N LEU A 278 13.05 9.04 7.69
CA LEU A 278 12.46 7.77 7.25
C LEU A 278 13.49 6.95 6.48
N LEU A 279 13.76 5.76 6.98
CA LEU A 279 14.81 4.87 6.47
C LEU A 279 14.23 3.54 5.99
N GLN A 280 14.88 2.92 5.01
CA GLN A 280 14.51 1.63 4.45
C GLN A 280 15.71 0.69 4.32
N GLY A 281 15.48 -0.60 4.54
CA GLY A 281 16.51 -1.63 4.42
C GLY A 281 17.64 -1.39 5.39
N ASN A 282 18.88 -1.37 4.89
CA ASN A 282 20.04 -1.15 5.74
C ASN A 282 20.19 0.32 6.17
N ARG A 283 20.01 1.26 5.25
CA ARG A 283 20.14 2.72 5.51
C ARG A 283 19.74 3.56 4.29
N THR A 284 18.89 3.08 3.41
CA THR A 284 18.37 3.92 2.32
C THR A 284 17.50 5.04 2.90
N VAL A 285 17.88 6.27 2.66
CA VAL A 285 17.14 7.45 3.13
C VAL A 285 15.97 7.69 2.19
N ASN A 286 14.74 7.59 2.71
CA ASN A 286 13.51 7.95 1.98
C ASN A 286 13.08 9.39 2.28
N ALA A 287 13.37 9.88 3.50
CA ALA A 287 13.22 11.29 3.91
C ALA A 287 14.21 11.60 5.02
N GLY A 288 14.55 12.87 5.20
CA GLY A 288 15.45 13.34 6.26
C GLY A 288 16.87 12.81 6.13
N SER A 289 17.41 12.21 7.19
CA SER A 289 18.81 11.80 7.32
C SER A 289 18.96 10.46 8.03
N ASP A 290 20.01 9.71 7.72
CA ASP A 290 20.43 8.49 8.44
C ASP A 290 21.41 8.76 9.60
N ALA A 291 21.82 10.02 9.83
CA ALA A 291 22.87 10.37 10.77
C ALA A 291 22.59 9.85 12.20
N ALA A 292 21.40 10.09 12.73
CA ALA A 292 21.02 9.64 14.07
C ALA A 292 20.98 8.11 14.19
N TYR A 293 20.54 7.40 13.13
CA TYR A 293 20.57 5.93 13.13
C TYR A 293 22.00 5.40 13.09
N LEU A 294 22.87 5.99 12.31
CA LEU A 294 24.30 5.61 12.24
C LEU A 294 25.00 5.85 13.57
N GLU A 295 24.69 6.95 14.27
CA GLU A 295 25.19 7.21 15.63
C GLU A 295 24.75 6.10 16.59
N LEU A 296 23.45 5.79 16.65
CA LEU A 296 22.90 4.71 17.47
C LEU A 296 23.54 3.36 17.14
N LEU A 297 23.62 3.01 15.85
CA LEU A 297 24.18 1.74 15.41
C LEU A 297 25.68 1.62 15.75
N ASN A 298 26.44 2.70 15.57
CA ASN A 298 27.86 2.72 15.93
C ASN A 298 28.04 2.60 17.44
N PHE A 299 27.23 3.27 18.24
CA PHE A 299 27.25 3.12 19.68
C PHE A 299 27.02 1.68 20.11
N VAL A 300 25.97 1.04 19.60
CA VAL A 300 25.66 -0.37 19.89
C VAL A 300 26.78 -1.33 19.46
N LYS A 301 27.48 -1.03 18.36
CA LYS A 301 28.62 -1.85 17.90
C LYS A 301 29.83 -1.76 18.81
N THR A 302 30.09 -0.60 19.39
CA THR A 302 31.35 -0.29 20.09
C THR A 302 31.26 -0.39 21.61
N HIS A 303 30.04 -0.45 22.17
CA HIS A 303 29.82 -0.51 23.61
C HIS A 303 29.23 -1.87 24.04
N ASP A 304 29.48 -2.24 25.29
CA ASP A 304 28.86 -3.45 25.86
C ASP A 304 27.41 -3.15 26.27
N MET A 305 26.46 -3.82 25.59
CA MET A 305 25.03 -3.63 25.86
C MET A 305 24.56 -4.31 27.15
N ALA A 306 25.38 -5.18 27.78
CA ALA A 306 25.09 -5.70 29.12
C ALA A 306 25.20 -4.60 30.21
N ASP A 307 25.91 -3.51 29.95
CA ASP A 307 26.00 -2.36 30.84
C ASP A 307 24.67 -1.56 30.82
N PRO A 308 24.05 -1.31 32.00
CA PRO A 308 22.75 -0.60 32.06
C PRO A 308 22.84 0.84 31.56
N GLY A 309 24.00 1.53 31.70
CA GLY A 309 24.19 2.88 31.23
C GLY A 309 24.21 2.96 29.70
N ASN A 310 24.90 2.00 29.08
CA ASN A 310 24.92 1.86 27.61
C ASN A 310 23.53 1.48 27.07
N TYR A 311 22.78 0.63 27.76
CA TYR A 311 21.42 0.28 27.35
C TYR A 311 20.47 1.46 27.49
N ARG A 312 20.59 2.28 28.52
CA ARG A 312 19.82 3.52 28.67
C ARG A 312 20.01 4.46 27.48
N TYR A 313 21.25 4.63 27.02
CA TYR A 313 21.53 5.44 25.81
C TYR A 313 20.72 4.96 24.62
N VAL A 314 20.54 3.65 24.47
CA VAL A 314 19.73 3.04 23.38
C VAL A 314 18.25 3.32 23.58
N THR A 315 17.69 3.11 24.79
CA THR A 315 16.25 3.31 25.06
C THR A 315 15.80 4.76 24.95
N GLU A 316 16.72 5.71 25.07
CA GLU A 316 16.48 7.13 24.80
C GLU A 316 16.41 7.46 23.31
N ARG A 317 16.84 6.57 22.41
CA ARG A 317 16.96 6.80 20.96
C ARG A 317 16.13 5.85 20.10
N MET A 318 15.66 4.75 20.65
CA MET A 318 14.76 3.84 19.96
C MET A 318 13.63 3.36 20.88
N ASN A 319 12.45 3.19 20.33
CA ASN A 319 11.35 2.55 20.99
C ASN A 319 11.55 1.03 20.94
N VAL A 320 12.00 0.48 22.05
CA VAL A 320 12.35 -0.94 22.17
C VAL A 320 11.15 -1.84 21.94
N GLN A 321 9.96 -1.46 22.42
CA GLN A 321 8.74 -2.21 22.21
C GLN A 321 8.39 -2.27 20.71
N SER A 322 8.41 -1.13 20.01
CA SER A 322 8.16 -1.08 18.56
C SER A 322 9.11 -1.99 17.78
N TYR A 323 10.38 -2.04 18.18
CA TYR A 323 11.37 -2.91 17.56
C TYR A 323 11.11 -4.40 17.84
N CYS A 324 10.77 -4.75 19.08
CA CYS A 324 10.40 -6.12 19.43
C CYS A 324 9.14 -6.58 18.68
N ASP A 325 8.10 -5.74 18.64
CA ASP A 325 6.86 -6.04 17.93
C ASP A 325 7.09 -6.29 16.43
N TYR A 326 7.93 -5.46 15.79
CA TYR A 326 8.36 -5.65 14.42
C TYR A 326 9.05 -7.02 14.23
N LEU A 327 10.08 -7.33 15.02
CA LEU A 327 10.84 -8.58 14.91
C LEU A 327 9.97 -9.83 15.12
N ILE A 328 9.07 -9.78 16.11
CA ILE A 328 8.18 -10.90 16.43
C ILE A 328 7.13 -11.08 15.32
N SER A 329 6.62 -9.99 14.74
CA SER A 329 5.68 -10.04 13.62
C SER A 329 6.31 -10.65 12.37
N GLU A 330 7.54 -10.25 12.02
CA GLU A 330 8.32 -10.83 10.93
C GLU A 330 8.60 -12.33 11.14
N ALA A 331 8.98 -12.70 12.38
CA ALA A 331 9.17 -14.09 12.74
C ALA A 331 7.87 -14.89 12.66
N TYR A 332 6.74 -14.33 13.10
CA TYR A 332 5.45 -15.01 13.07
C TYR A 332 4.99 -15.27 11.63
N CYS A 333 4.93 -14.24 10.79
CA CYS A 333 4.49 -14.41 9.40
C CYS A 333 5.48 -15.21 8.55
N GLY A 334 6.72 -15.36 9.02
CA GLY A 334 7.77 -16.06 8.29
C GLY A 334 8.14 -15.37 7.00
N ASN A 335 8.27 -14.04 7.03
CA ASN A 335 8.60 -13.24 5.87
C ASN A 335 9.99 -13.60 5.33
N GLN A 336 10.05 -13.94 4.03
CA GLN A 336 11.29 -14.32 3.37
C GLN A 336 12.04 -13.13 2.78
N ASP A 337 11.38 -11.96 2.68
CA ASP A 337 11.99 -10.74 2.17
C ASP A 337 12.55 -9.89 3.31
N SER A 338 13.69 -10.33 3.84
CA SER A 338 14.39 -9.66 4.95
C SER A 338 14.94 -8.26 4.60
N GLY A 339 14.79 -7.81 3.36
CA GLY A 339 15.12 -6.46 2.91
C GLY A 339 14.02 -5.43 3.17
N ASN A 340 12.81 -5.87 3.43
CA ASN A 340 11.64 -5.02 3.67
C ASN A 340 11.61 -4.52 5.12
N ILE A 341 12.60 -3.71 5.49
CA ILE A 341 12.67 -3.05 6.79
C ILE A 341 12.38 -1.57 6.58
N ARG A 342 11.47 -1.01 7.35
CA ARG A 342 11.18 0.43 7.35
C ARG A 342 11.03 0.93 8.77
N PHE A 343 11.70 2.04 9.04
CA PHE A 343 11.68 2.65 10.36
C PHE A 343 11.88 4.16 10.24
N PHE A 344 11.37 4.87 11.23
CA PHE A 344 11.38 6.33 11.22
C PHE A 344 11.61 6.90 12.62
N ARG A 345 11.92 8.18 12.66
CA ARG A 345 11.83 9.03 13.84
C ARG A 345 11.44 10.45 13.45
N SER A 346 10.93 11.22 14.39
CA SER A 346 10.90 12.68 14.35
C SER A 346 11.31 13.21 15.71
N PRO A 347 12.12 14.29 15.80
CA PRO A 347 12.43 14.93 17.08
C PRO A 347 11.20 15.35 17.87
N ASP A 348 10.10 15.62 17.17
CA ASP A 348 8.84 16.12 17.72
C ASP A 348 7.88 15.00 18.18
N TYR A 349 8.25 13.74 17.98
CA TYR A 349 7.47 12.58 18.37
C TYR A 349 8.27 11.63 19.26
N ASP A 350 7.68 11.18 20.36
CA ASP A 350 8.21 10.17 21.28
C ASP A 350 9.67 10.43 21.71
N GLY A 351 10.04 11.70 21.94
CA GLY A 351 11.39 12.10 22.31
C GLY A 351 12.44 11.84 21.24
N GLY A 352 12.07 11.73 19.99
CA GLY A 352 12.97 11.49 18.87
C GLY A 352 13.44 10.03 18.72
N ARG A 353 12.72 9.07 19.33
CA ARG A 353 13.03 7.65 19.26
C ARG A 353 12.65 7.05 17.90
N PHE A 354 13.44 6.07 17.45
CA PHE A 354 13.12 5.30 16.25
C PHE A 354 11.98 4.32 16.49
N HIS A 355 11.05 4.22 15.50
CA HIS A 355 9.93 3.28 15.44
C HIS A 355 9.98 2.46 14.17
N TRP A 356 9.56 1.19 14.23
CA TRP A 356 9.54 0.26 13.10
C TRP A 356 8.12 0.09 12.55
N ILE A 357 8.02 -0.10 11.23
CA ILE A 357 6.77 -0.28 10.49
C ILE A 357 6.73 -1.70 9.94
N VAL A 358 5.64 -2.44 10.21
CA VAL A 358 5.39 -3.75 9.58
C VAL A 358 4.68 -3.53 8.26
N TYR A 359 5.29 -4.00 7.16
CA TYR A 359 4.75 -3.85 5.81
C TYR A 359 5.35 -4.88 4.85
N ASP A 360 4.68 -5.10 3.71
CA ASP A 360 5.18 -5.92 2.59
C ASP A 360 5.49 -7.37 2.99
N VAL A 361 4.55 -7.97 3.74
CA VAL A 361 4.69 -9.35 4.27
C VAL A 361 4.08 -10.41 3.35
N ASP A 362 3.88 -10.11 2.08
CA ASP A 362 3.22 -10.99 1.11
C ASP A 362 4.06 -12.22 0.72
N LEU A 363 5.38 -12.23 0.99
CA LEU A 363 6.25 -13.41 0.94
C LEU A 363 6.20 -14.26 2.21
N GLY A 364 5.47 -13.86 3.24
CA GLY A 364 5.14 -14.66 4.41
C GLY A 364 4.05 -15.70 4.15
N PHE A 365 3.65 -16.41 5.20
CA PHE A 365 2.52 -17.37 5.22
C PHE A 365 2.61 -18.47 4.16
N GLN A 366 3.80 -18.96 3.86
CA GLN A 366 3.96 -19.97 2.80
C GLN A 366 3.83 -21.40 3.35
N ASN A 367 4.63 -21.75 4.35
CA ASN A 367 4.59 -23.05 4.99
C ASN A 367 4.94 -22.91 6.48
N ALA A 368 4.07 -23.38 7.36
CA ALA A 368 4.28 -23.31 8.80
C ALA A 368 5.57 -23.98 9.26
N ALA A 369 6.01 -25.04 8.58
CA ALA A 369 7.21 -25.80 8.91
C ALA A 369 8.53 -25.20 8.41
N VAL A 370 8.47 -24.14 7.56
CA VAL A 370 9.69 -23.53 7.02
C VAL A 370 10.35 -22.63 8.08
N PRO A 371 11.68 -22.68 8.21
CA PRO A 371 12.45 -22.07 9.32
C PRO A 371 12.69 -20.55 9.14
N TYR A 372 11.72 -19.79 8.63
CA TYR A 372 11.75 -18.33 8.65
C TYR A 372 11.06 -17.81 9.92
N GLY A 373 11.52 -18.31 11.08
CA GLY A 373 11.04 -17.94 12.40
C GLY A 373 12.03 -17.07 13.15
N PHE A 374 12.12 -17.29 14.45
CA PHE A 374 13.04 -16.53 15.33
C PHE A 374 14.51 -16.73 14.98
N TYR A 375 14.90 -17.94 14.55
CA TYR A 375 16.29 -18.18 14.16
C TYR A 375 16.71 -17.31 12.99
N HIS A 376 15.84 -17.18 11.98
CA HIS A 376 16.10 -16.34 10.82
C HIS A 376 16.17 -14.84 11.19
N ILE A 377 15.21 -14.36 11.97
CA ILE A 377 15.10 -12.94 12.33
C ILE A 377 16.18 -12.51 13.33
N LEU A 378 16.46 -13.33 14.34
CA LEU A 378 17.47 -13.02 15.35
C LEU A 378 18.89 -13.33 14.88
N ASN A 379 19.03 -14.26 13.92
CA ASN A 379 20.31 -14.68 13.32
C ASN A 379 21.44 -14.84 14.36
N PRO A 380 21.27 -15.74 15.36
CA PRO A 380 22.12 -15.80 16.56
C PRO A 380 23.59 -16.15 16.28
N ASP A 381 23.87 -16.81 15.16
CA ASP A 381 25.24 -17.20 14.75
C ASP A 381 25.83 -16.30 13.65
N GLY A 382 25.06 -15.30 13.16
CA GLY A 382 25.50 -14.37 12.12
C GLY A 382 25.63 -14.98 10.73
N THR A 383 25.12 -16.21 10.51
CA THR A 383 25.21 -16.90 9.22
C THR A 383 24.01 -16.71 8.32
N GLY A 384 22.91 -16.19 8.85
CA GLY A 384 21.68 -15.95 8.11
C GLY A 384 21.80 -14.86 7.05
N ALA A 385 20.99 -14.98 6.01
CA ALA A 385 20.89 -14.01 4.91
C ALA A 385 20.19 -12.70 5.31
N GLY A 386 19.88 -12.50 6.59
CA GLY A 386 19.23 -11.31 7.09
C GLY A 386 20.02 -10.04 6.81
N ASN A 387 19.32 -8.93 6.85
CA ASN A 387 19.93 -7.60 6.75
C ASN A 387 21.01 -7.45 7.84
N SER A 388 22.26 -7.43 7.45
CA SER A 388 23.42 -7.48 8.35
C SER A 388 23.45 -6.35 9.39
N LEU A 389 22.83 -5.20 9.11
CA LEU A 389 22.73 -4.09 10.04
C LEU A 389 21.65 -4.32 11.10
N SER A 390 20.48 -4.81 10.71
CA SER A 390 19.41 -5.14 11.66
C SER A 390 19.78 -6.27 12.60
N THR A 391 20.45 -7.31 12.09
CA THR A 391 20.92 -8.43 12.92
C THR A 391 22.01 -8.02 13.91
N VAL A 392 22.88 -7.08 13.56
CA VAL A 392 23.84 -6.51 14.52
C VAL A 392 23.13 -5.83 15.68
N LEU A 393 22.08 -5.06 15.40
CA LEU A 393 21.33 -4.35 16.44
C LEU A 393 20.71 -5.35 17.43
N VAL A 394 19.90 -6.31 16.96
CA VAL A 394 19.23 -7.26 17.85
C VAL A 394 20.21 -8.17 18.59
N ASN A 395 21.26 -8.66 17.94
CA ASN A 395 22.24 -9.53 18.57
C ASN A 395 23.02 -8.85 19.69
N ARG A 396 23.28 -7.55 19.58
CA ARG A 396 23.92 -6.80 20.64
C ARG A 396 22.96 -6.47 21.78
N LEU A 397 21.71 -6.10 21.47
CA LEU A 397 20.70 -5.78 22.46
C LEU A 397 20.29 -7.01 23.29
N LEU A 398 20.23 -8.19 22.69
CA LEU A 398 19.94 -9.44 23.40
C LEU A 398 20.98 -9.82 24.48
N LYS A 399 22.13 -9.15 24.54
CA LYS A 399 23.06 -9.25 25.66
C LYS A 399 22.56 -8.56 26.94
N ASN A 400 21.66 -7.57 26.78
CA ASN A 400 21.08 -6.88 27.91
C ASN A 400 19.91 -7.67 28.49
N PRO A 401 19.85 -7.91 29.82
CA PRO A 401 18.76 -8.65 30.45
C PRO A 401 17.39 -7.94 30.38
N GLU A 402 17.36 -6.60 30.44
CA GLU A 402 16.13 -5.84 30.33
C GLU A 402 15.55 -5.90 28.91
N PHE A 403 16.42 -5.82 27.89
CA PHE A 403 15.96 -6.02 26.48
C PHE A 403 15.38 -7.41 26.27
N ARG A 404 16.07 -8.47 26.80
CA ARG A 404 15.54 -9.83 26.70
C ARG A 404 14.20 -9.98 27.39
N ALA A 405 14.06 -9.42 28.61
CA ALA A 405 12.79 -9.45 29.33
C ALA A 405 11.67 -8.78 28.51
N THR A 406 11.91 -7.59 27.97
CA THR A 406 10.95 -6.88 27.09
C THR A 406 10.61 -7.72 25.86
N PHE A 407 11.60 -8.32 25.19
CA PHE A 407 11.38 -9.16 24.02
C PHE A 407 10.51 -10.39 24.33
N ILE A 408 10.78 -11.07 25.44
CA ILE A 408 10.03 -12.25 25.88
C ILE A 408 8.61 -11.86 26.29
N GLU A 409 8.44 -10.77 27.04
CA GLU A 409 7.13 -10.23 27.42
C GLU A 409 6.29 -9.87 26.19
N ARG A 410 6.89 -9.18 25.21
CA ARG A 410 6.20 -8.85 23.95
C ARG A 410 5.88 -10.10 23.13
N MET A 411 6.79 -11.07 23.10
CA MET A 411 6.55 -12.36 22.42
C MET A 411 5.36 -13.09 23.06
N ALA A 412 5.31 -13.19 24.39
CA ALA A 412 4.18 -13.78 25.09
C ALA A 412 2.87 -13.03 24.81
N TYR A 413 2.89 -11.70 24.91
CA TYR A 413 1.72 -10.89 24.63
C TYR A 413 1.18 -11.11 23.22
N LEU A 414 2.05 -11.04 22.20
CA LEU A 414 1.66 -11.20 20.82
C LEU A 414 1.15 -12.62 20.50
N MET A 415 1.81 -13.66 21.02
CA MET A 415 1.37 -15.05 20.80
C MET A 415 0.03 -15.35 21.46
N GLN A 416 -0.22 -14.84 22.67
CA GLN A 416 -1.40 -15.16 23.46
C GLN A 416 -2.61 -14.25 23.19
N ASN A 417 -2.40 -13.04 22.69
CA ASN A 417 -3.48 -12.07 22.57
C ASN A 417 -3.71 -11.60 21.11
N VAL A 418 -2.68 -11.59 20.28
CA VAL A 418 -2.76 -11.02 18.91
C VAL A 418 -2.68 -12.11 17.87
N PHE A 419 -1.67 -12.97 17.93
CA PHE A 419 -1.45 -14.03 16.93
C PHE A 419 -2.12 -15.35 17.32
N THR A 420 -3.22 -15.30 18.05
CA THR A 420 -4.01 -16.50 18.36
C THR A 420 -4.60 -17.09 17.09
N THR A 421 -4.75 -18.41 17.06
CA THR A 421 -5.32 -19.13 15.93
C THR A 421 -6.70 -18.58 15.56
N ASP A 422 -7.55 -18.35 16.55
CA ASP A 422 -8.94 -17.88 16.33
C ASP A 422 -8.96 -16.46 15.77
N ASN A 423 -8.13 -15.55 16.29
CA ASN A 423 -8.06 -14.18 15.80
C ASN A 423 -7.59 -14.12 14.34
N LEU A 424 -6.52 -14.81 14.01
CA LEU A 424 -5.99 -14.83 12.63
C LEU A 424 -6.94 -15.53 11.65
N ILE A 425 -7.62 -16.61 12.05
CA ILE A 425 -8.64 -17.26 11.21
C ILE A 425 -9.82 -16.31 11.00
N ALA A 426 -10.26 -15.57 12.00
CA ALA A 426 -11.32 -14.59 11.85
C ALA A 426 -10.95 -13.49 10.82
N HIS A 427 -9.71 -13.02 10.82
CA HIS A 427 -9.23 -12.09 9.80
C HIS A 427 -9.18 -12.72 8.41
N ILE A 428 -8.68 -13.96 8.27
CA ILE A 428 -8.68 -14.69 6.99
C ILE A 428 -10.12 -14.84 6.46
N ASP A 429 -11.07 -15.22 7.33
CA ASP A 429 -12.48 -15.40 6.97
C ASP A 429 -13.12 -14.08 6.52
N ARG A 430 -12.84 -12.98 7.21
CA ARG A 430 -13.27 -11.63 6.83
C ARG A 430 -12.78 -11.28 5.42
N PHE A 431 -11.49 -11.47 5.14
CA PHE A 431 -10.93 -11.20 3.81
C PHE A 431 -11.45 -12.15 2.75
N GLU A 432 -11.66 -13.43 3.07
CA GLU A 432 -12.29 -14.37 2.14
C GLU A 432 -13.70 -13.93 1.76
N GLN A 433 -14.52 -13.52 2.72
CA GLN A 433 -15.89 -13.02 2.45
C GLN A 433 -15.88 -11.80 1.53
N ILE A 434 -14.98 -10.85 1.75
CA ILE A 434 -14.87 -9.64 0.93
C ILE A 434 -14.43 -9.96 -0.50
N LEU A 435 -13.41 -10.81 -0.65
CA LEU A 435 -12.79 -11.08 -1.94
C LEU A 435 -13.53 -12.10 -2.80
N LYS A 436 -14.17 -13.10 -2.18
CA LYS A 436 -14.76 -14.26 -2.86
C LYS A 436 -15.68 -13.92 -4.03
N PRO A 437 -16.53 -12.89 -3.96
CA PRO A 437 -17.40 -12.54 -5.09
C PRO A 437 -16.65 -11.99 -6.31
N GLU A 438 -15.50 -11.38 -6.11
CA GLU A 438 -14.76 -10.62 -7.15
C GLU A 438 -13.50 -11.33 -7.65
N ILE A 439 -12.91 -12.18 -6.81
CA ILE A 439 -11.55 -12.69 -7.01
C ILE A 439 -11.43 -13.62 -8.23
N GLY A 440 -12.48 -14.31 -8.59
CA GLY A 440 -12.48 -15.21 -9.76
C GLY A 440 -12.16 -14.44 -11.04
N ARG A 441 -12.89 -13.36 -11.29
CA ARG A 441 -12.68 -12.48 -12.46
C ARG A 441 -11.29 -11.83 -12.46
N ASP A 442 -10.81 -11.45 -11.29
CA ASP A 442 -9.46 -10.86 -11.15
C ASP A 442 -8.37 -11.85 -11.52
N LEU A 443 -8.41 -13.05 -10.96
CA LEU A 443 -7.41 -14.09 -11.23
C LEU A 443 -7.43 -14.53 -12.70
N ASP A 444 -8.60 -14.74 -13.27
CA ASP A 444 -8.76 -15.15 -14.68
C ASP A 444 -8.21 -14.07 -15.64
N LYS A 445 -8.42 -12.78 -15.33
CA LYS A 445 -7.86 -11.67 -16.11
C LYS A 445 -6.33 -11.65 -16.10
N TRP A 446 -5.72 -11.95 -14.97
CA TRP A 446 -4.28 -11.76 -14.76
C TRP A 446 -3.46 -13.05 -14.84
N GLY A 447 -4.06 -14.16 -15.29
CA GLY A 447 -3.37 -15.43 -15.47
C GLY A 447 -3.18 -16.23 -14.17
N GLY A 448 -3.98 -15.93 -13.15
CA GLY A 448 -4.10 -16.74 -11.94
C GLY A 448 -5.02 -17.93 -12.15
N SER A 449 -5.35 -18.64 -11.06
CA SER A 449 -6.28 -19.78 -11.06
C SER A 449 -7.38 -19.57 -10.04
N SER A 450 -8.56 -19.18 -10.51
CA SER A 450 -9.76 -19.02 -9.69
C SER A 450 -10.16 -20.34 -9.01
N GLY A 451 -10.04 -21.46 -9.71
CA GLY A 451 -10.37 -22.81 -9.19
C GLY A 451 -9.50 -23.28 -8.02
N SER A 452 -8.30 -22.73 -7.84
CA SER A 452 -7.40 -23.07 -6.71
C SER A 452 -7.41 -22.05 -5.57
N TRP A 453 -8.13 -20.95 -5.70
CA TRP A 453 -8.08 -19.86 -4.73
C TRP A 453 -8.53 -20.27 -3.32
N SER A 454 -9.69 -20.95 -3.20
CA SER A 454 -10.19 -21.43 -1.91
C SER A 454 -9.24 -22.40 -1.22
N SER A 455 -8.55 -23.26 -1.99
CA SER A 455 -7.53 -24.15 -1.45
C SER A 455 -6.30 -23.39 -0.93
N ARG A 456 -5.93 -22.31 -1.59
CA ARG A 456 -4.83 -21.43 -1.14
C ARG A 456 -5.19 -20.65 0.13
N VAL A 457 -6.44 -20.20 0.25
CA VAL A 457 -6.95 -19.58 1.49
C VAL A 457 -6.96 -20.60 2.63
N GLU A 458 -7.37 -21.86 2.38
CA GLU A 458 -7.25 -22.91 3.40
C GLU A 458 -5.81 -23.21 3.77
N GLY A 459 -4.87 -23.02 2.84
CA GLY A 459 -3.43 -23.05 3.11
C GLY A 459 -3.00 -22.00 4.15
N LEU A 460 -3.59 -20.79 4.13
CA LEU A 460 -3.34 -19.78 5.16
C LEU A 460 -3.85 -20.23 6.54
N ARG A 461 -5.06 -20.81 6.60
CA ARG A 461 -5.60 -21.36 7.86
C ARG A 461 -4.73 -22.50 8.40
N THR A 462 -4.23 -23.36 7.51
CA THR A 462 -3.29 -24.43 7.88
C THR A 462 -2.00 -23.87 8.43
N PHE A 463 -1.44 -22.81 7.82
CA PHE A 463 -0.27 -22.12 8.34
C PHE A 463 -0.51 -21.61 9.76
N VAL A 464 -1.61 -20.89 9.97
CA VAL A 464 -1.97 -20.30 11.27
C VAL A 464 -2.10 -21.37 12.34
N ARG A 465 -2.84 -22.49 12.06
CA ARG A 465 -3.02 -23.60 13.01
C ARG A 465 -1.73 -24.26 13.45
N GLY A 466 -0.71 -24.25 12.59
CA GLY A 466 0.58 -24.91 12.88
C GLY A 466 1.69 -23.95 13.31
N ARG A 467 1.50 -22.64 13.17
CA ARG A 467 2.64 -21.72 13.27
C ARG A 467 3.21 -21.56 14.67
N GLN A 468 2.38 -21.39 15.67
CA GLN A 468 2.85 -21.25 17.05
C GLN A 468 3.63 -22.48 17.52
N ALA A 469 3.09 -23.68 17.28
CA ALA A 469 3.78 -24.93 17.61
C ALA A 469 5.14 -25.08 16.89
N THR A 470 5.22 -24.57 15.63
CA THR A 470 6.50 -24.56 14.90
C THR A 470 7.51 -23.61 15.52
N LEU A 471 7.09 -22.40 15.90
CA LEU A 471 7.95 -21.42 16.56
C LEU A 471 8.39 -21.87 17.96
N GLU A 472 7.47 -22.44 18.74
CA GLU A 472 7.78 -23.05 20.02
C GLU A 472 8.84 -24.15 19.88
N LYS A 473 8.64 -25.07 18.93
CA LYS A 473 9.61 -26.13 18.64
C LYS A 473 10.97 -25.57 18.22
N GLU A 474 10.99 -24.52 17.40
CA GLU A 474 12.22 -23.84 16.97
C GLU A 474 13.01 -23.31 18.18
N VAL A 475 12.32 -22.60 19.09
CA VAL A 475 12.95 -22.07 20.33
C VAL A 475 13.42 -23.20 21.24
N ARG A 476 12.64 -24.28 21.42
CA ARG A 476 13.00 -25.42 22.28
C ARG A 476 14.20 -26.21 21.76
N THR A 477 14.31 -26.38 20.45
CA THR A 477 15.31 -27.29 19.84
C THR A 477 16.58 -26.57 19.39
N SER A 478 16.57 -25.27 19.18
CA SER A 478 17.75 -24.50 18.81
C SER A 478 18.57 -24.11 20.06
N SER A 479 19.75 -24.71 20.21
CA SER A 479 20.68 -24.36 21.29
C SER A 479 21.11 -22.87 21.22
N GLN A 480 21.21 -22.32 20.03
CA GLN A 480 21.59 -20.93 19.80
C GLN A 480 20.46 -19.97 20.26
N LEU A 481 19.19 -20.25 19.89
CA LEU A 481 18.06 -19.44 20.34
C LEU A 481 17.89 -19.52 21.85
N ARG A 482 17.97 -20.71 22.43
CA ARG A 482 17.92 -20.89 23.89
C ARG A 482 19.01 -20.10 24.60
N SER A 483 20.21 -20.09 24.04
CA SER A 483 21.34 -19.36 24.62
C SER A 483 21.14 -17.86 24.55
N ILE A 484 20.73 -17.32 23.38
CA ILE A 484 20.61 -15.86 23.18
C ILE A 484 19.39 -15.27 23.89
N LEU A 485 18.28 -16.03 23.98
CA LEU A 485 17.07 -15.65 24.70
C LEU A 485 17.15 -15.97 26.19
N ALA A 486 18.04 -16.88 26.59
CA ALA A 486 18.21 -17.35 27.96
C ALA A 486 16.90 -17.91 28.60
N LEU A 487 16.08 -18.63 27.80
CA LEU A 487 14.79 -19.16 28.22
C LEU A 487 14.91 -20.58 28.81
N THR A 488 14.20 -20.81 29.91
CA THR A 488 13.89 -22.12 30.46
C THR A 488 12.73 -22.80 29.71
N ASP A 489 12.53 -24.09 29.92
CA ASP A 489 11.40 -24.83 29.34
C ASP A 489 10.04 -24.32 29.88
N GLU A 490 10.00 -23.86 31.12
CA GLU A 490 8.81 -23.29 31.76
C GLU A 490 8.45 -21.93 31.16
N GLU A 491 9.46 -21.07 30.93
CA GLU A 491 9.26 -19.76 30.28
C GLU A 491 8.84 -19.93 28.82
N ILE A 492 9.40 -20.91 28.09
CA ILE A 492 8.95 -21.20 26.72
C ILE A 492 7.47 -21.63 26.73
N ALA A 493 7.08 -22.52 27.67
CA ALA A 493 5.67 -22.92 27.81
C ALA A 493 4.77 -21.71 28.16
N ALA A 494 5.24 -20.82 29.03
CA ALA A 494 4.50 -19.61 29.38
C ALA A 494 4.34 -18.61 28.23
N VAL A 495 5.27 -18.58 27.28
CA VAL A 495 5.20 -17.70 26.09
C VAL A 495 4.16 -18.20 25.09
N PHE A 496 4.14 -19.50 24.83
CA PHE A 496 3.30 -20.08 23.75
C PHE A 496 1.95 -20.63 24.26
N GLY A 497 1.71 -20.68 25.58
CA GLY A 497 0.48 -21.15 26.21
C GLY A 497 0.49 -22.65 26.44
#